data_fa9f72ccaa4ff177f24e4406f13a5145
#
_entry.id   fa9f72ccaa4ff177f24e4406f13a5145
#
_cell.length_a   1.000
_cell.length_b   1.000
_cell.length_c   1.000
_cell.angle_alpha   90.00
_cell.angle_beta   90.00
_cell.angle_gamma   90.00
#
_symmetry.space_group_name_H-M   'P 1'
#
loop_
_entity.id
_entity.type
_entity.pdbx_description
1 polymer ?
#
loop_
_entity_poly.entity_id
_entity_poly.type
_entity_poly.pdbx_seq_one_letter_code
_entity_poly.pdbx_strand_id
1 'polypeptide(L)'
;MSENLNQLSIWDKEHSGKRRVCMLMVTHACNLNCSYCYESHKNNAYMSFEMAKEIILKEANFVSGSDRFDEIQVDFMGGEPLMNFPLIKQIVEWLKNGGIDIPWICSASTNATLLTPEIKDWLRQNKKYIVLGASYDGNGSMQSKNRGTDSFEIDLDFFHELWPEQTFQMTISKETLPSLAEGVLYVQRKGYELNASLAQGVDWTFEDAKLYRQQLSILKEAYLKDTSLHPLNRLTRYVDVFNLAPSERRQIHGCGSGLNMVTYDVDGNRYGCHMFTPIVLGSERAIGVDAVEWEKPDLMADKFCETCVLRRFCPTCPGFNYKYRGDFAKRDQRWCPLVLAEAMTACEFQVERIAMFPKLTKEDAEHAQVALKAYEILKHIDFENANSPYTLTSKV
;
A
#
# COMPACT_ATOMS: atom_id res chain seq x y z
N MET A 1 9.60 3.78 -28.73
CA MET A 1 9.73 3.44 -27.31
C MET A 1 8.63 4.13 -26.52
N SER A 2 7.37 3.85 -26.89
CA SER A 2 6.15 4.43 -26.31
C SER A 2 5.25 3.34 -25.70
N GLU A 3 5.83 2.23 -25.22
CA GLU A 3 5.07 1.05 -24.79
C GLU A 3 5.10 0.76 -23.28
N ASN A 4 5.70 1.61 -22.46
CA ASN A 4 5.96 1.26 -21.05
C ASN A 4 5.21 2.07 -19.97
N LEU A 5 4.17 2.84 -20.32
CA LEU A 5 3.30 3.46 -19.30
C LEU A 5 1.95 2.71 -19.10
N ASN A 6 1.69 1.69 -19.91
CA ASN A 6 0.46 0.88 -19.87
C ASN A 6 0.72 -0.60 -19.60
N GLN A 7 1.75 -0.97 -18.89
CA GLN A 7 1.81 -2.30 -18.30
C GLN A 7 1.08 -2.26 -16.94
N LEU A 8 -0.24 -2.18 -17.02
CA LEU A 8 -1.08 -2.84 -16.04
C LEU A 8 -0.55 -4.27 -15.91
N SER A 9 -0.47 -4.80 -14.71
CA SER A 9 -0.04 -6.18 -14.49
C SER A 9 -0.83 -7.10 -15.43
N ILE A 10 -0.32 -8.26 -15.80
CA ILE A 10 -1.06 -9.27 -16.59
C ILE A 10 -2.48 -9.45 -16.01
N TRP A 11 -2.62 -9.29 -14.72
CA TRP A 11 -3.82 -9.25 -13.90
C TRP A 11 -4.80 -8.14 -14.27
N ASP A 12 -4.33 -6.91 -14.40
CA ASP A 12 -5.18 -5.75 -14.72
C ASP A 12 -5.61 -5.73 -16.19
N LYS A 13 -4.88 -6.44 -17.08
CA LYS A 13 -5.22 -6.54 -18.52
C LYS A 13 -6.31 -7.55 -18.83
N GLU A 14 -6.45 -8.59 -18.00
CA GLU A 14 -7.43 -9.67 -18.18
C GLU A 14 -8.73 -9.46 -17.40
N HIS A 15 -8.79 -8.45 -16.50
CA HIS A 15 -9.90 -8.24 -15.59
C HIS A 15 -10.50 -6.83 -15.75
N SER A 16 -11.81 -6.73 -15.64
CA SER A 16 -12.60 -5.53 -15.95
C SER A 16 -12.38 -4.33 -15.04
N GLY A 17 -11.62 -4.46 -13.96
CA GLY A 17 -11.42 -3.44 -12.94
C GLY A 17 -12.58 -3.27 -11.95
N LYS A 18 -13.68 -4.01 -12.12
CA LYS A 18 -14.82 -4.00 -11.20
C LYS A 18 -14.70 -5.11 -10.16
N ARG A 19 -13.63 -5.03 -9.37
CA ARG A 19 -13.26 -6.09 -8.43
C ARG A 19 -13.80 -5.86 -7.04
N ARG A 20 -14.42 -6.90 -6.46
CA ARG A 20 -14.72 -6.99 -5.04
C ARG A 20 -13.57 -7.68 -4.31
N VAL A 21 -12.95 -7.03 -3.33
CA VAL A 21 -11.89 -7.61 -2.50
C VAL A 21 -12.50 -8.19 -1.23
N CYS A 22 -12.50 -9.51 -1.12
CA CYS A 22 -12.86 -10.27 0.07
C CYS A 22 -11.59 -10.66 0.81
N MET A 23 -11.23 -9.92 1.83
CA MET A 23 -10.05 -10.18 2.65
C MET A 23 -10.41 -11.13 3.78
N LEU A 24 -9.68 -12.22 3.93
CA LEU A 24 -9.85 -13.21 4.98
C LEU A 24 -8.66 -13.15 5.94
N MET A 25 -8.91 -12.85 7.21
CA MET A 25 -7.92 -13.01 8.27
C MET A 25 -7.80 -14.51 8.56
N VAL A 26 -6.93 -15.21 7.82
CA VAL A 26 -6.83 -16.69 7.93
C VAL A 26 -6.19 -17.14 9.23
N THR A 27 -5.47 -16.25 9.91
CA THR A 27 -4.89 -16.48 11.24
C THR A 27 -4.50 -15.19 11.92
N HIS A 28 -4.50 -15.17 13.26
CA HIS A 28 -3.90 -14.12 14.06
C HIS A 28 -2.44 -14.41 14.44
N ALA A 29 -1.94 -15.61 14.14
CA ALA A 29 -0.57 -16.00 14.44
C ALA A 29 0.42 -15.38 13.45
N CYS A 30 1.60 -15.04 13.94
CA CYS A 30 2.73 -14.60 13.14
C CYS A 30 4.02 -15.16 13.73
N ASN A 31 4.91 -15.62 12.89
CA ASN A 31 6.23 -16.10 13.31
C ASN A 31 7.27 -14.98 13.49
N LEU A 32 6.89 -13.71 13.22
CA LEU A 32 7.74 -12.52 13.41
C LEU A 32 7.13 -11.53 14.40
N ASN A 33 8.01 -10.64 14.93
CA ASN A 33 7.64 -9.53 15.78
C ASN A 33 8.29 -8.23 15.29
N CYS A 34 7.87 -7.77 14.10
CA CYS A 34 8.42 -6.58 13.46
C CYS A 34 8.23 -5.32 14.33
N SER A 35 9.26 -4.47 14.42
CA SER A 35 9.28 -3.28 15.29
C SER A 35 8.16 -2.27 15.01
N TYR A 36 7.66 -2.21 13.78
CA TYR A 36 6.61 -1.30 13.33
C TYR A 36 5.23 -1.96 13.18
N CYS A 37 5.08 -3.23 13.62
CA CYS A 37 3.85 -3.99 13.37
C CYS A 37 2.64 -3.34 14.04
N TYR A 38 1.61 -3.05 13.27
CA TYR A 38 0.36 -2.50 13.79
C TYR A 38 -0.57 -3.55 14.38
N GLU A 39 -0.34 -4.83 14.14
CA GLU A 39 -1.09 -5.96 14.71
C GLU A 39 -0.57 -6.25 16.11
N SER A 40 -1.14 -5.55 17.10
CA SER A 40 -0.66 -5.55 18.50
C SER A 40 -1.33 -6.61 19.37
N HIS A 41 -2.36 -7.33 18.86
CA HIS A 41 -3.14 -8.32 19.60
C HIS A 41 -3.06 -9.72 18.96
N LYS A 42 -1.86 -10.09 18.49
CA LYS A 42 -1.61 -11.41 17.91
C LYS A 42 -1.92 -12.54 18.88
N ASN A 43 -2.49 -13.63 18.38
CA ASN A 43 -2.80 -14.84 19.12
C ASN A 43 -2.81 -16.05 18.18
N ASN A 44 -3.12 -17.24 18.67
CA ASN A 44 -3.12 -18.49 17.90
C ASN A 44 -4.53 -18.86 17.36
N ALA A 45 -5.32 -17.88 16.96
CA ALA A 45 -6.58 -18.14 16.28
C ALA A 45 -6.38 -18.42 14.79
N TYR A 46 -7.16 -19.34 14.25
CA TYR A 46 -7.11 -19.80 12.86
C TYR A 46 -8.53 -19.91 12.30
N MET A 47 -8.74 -19.44 11.07
CA MET A 47 -9.99 -19.62 10.33
C MET A 47 -10.11 -21.06 9.84
N SER A 48 -11.33 -21.63 9.91
CA SER A 48 -11.61 -22.94 9.32
C SER A 48 -11.94 -22.84 7.83
N PHE A 49 -11.84 -23.97 7.12
CA PHE A 49 -12.23 -24.04 5.71
C PHE A 49 -13.72 -23.79 5.52
N GLU A 50 -14.55 -24.34 6.38
CA GLU A 50 -16.02 -24.18 6.34
C GLU A 50 -16.40 -22.69 6.48
N MET A 51 -15.79 -21.98 7.43
CA MET A 51 -16.01 -20.55 7.60
C MET A 51 -15.56 -19.76 6.36
N ALA A 52 -14.34 -20.00 5.86
CA ALA A 52 -13.83 -19.34 4.68
C ALA A 52 -14.72 -19.59 3.44
N LYS A 53 -15.16 -20.82 3.24
CA LYS A 53 -16.06 -21.22 2.16
C LYS A 53 -17.39 -20.49 2.24
N GLU A 54 -18.03 -20.45 3.41
CA GLU A 54 -19.30 -19.74 3.62
C GLU A 54 -19.15 -18.25 3.27
N ILE A 55 -18.08 -17.60 3.74
CA ILE A 55 -17.80 -16.21 3.46
C ILE A 55 -17.60 -15.97 1.96
N ILE A 56 -16.79 -16.79 1.30
CA ILE A 56 -16.53 -16.63 -0.14
C ILE A 56 -17.81 -16.82 -0.95
N LEU A 57 -18.64 -17.80 -0.62
CA LEU A 57 -19.94 -18.01 -1.28
C LEU A 57 -20.88 -16.82 -1.09
N LYS A 58 -20.93 -16.25 0.12
CA LYS A 58 -21.72 -15.04 0.43
C LYS A 58 -21.26 -13.84 -0.42
N GLU A 59 -19.95 -13.58 -0.50
CA GLU A 59 -19.42 -12.46 -1.29
C GLU A 59 -19.53 -12.72 -2.80
N ALA A 60 -19.38 -13.97 -3.26
CA ALA A 60 -19.61 -14.32 -4.67
C ALA A 60 -21.07 -14.08 -5.09
N ASN A 61 -22.03 -14.47 -4.24
CA ASN A 61 -23.46 -14.18 -4.47
C ASN A 61 -23.75 -12.67 -4.50
N PHE A 62 -23.08 -11.89 -3.63
CA PHE A 62 -23.18 -10.44 -3.65
C PHE A 62 -22.65 -9.86 -4.96
N VAL A 63 -21.52 -10.33 -5.47
CA VAL A 63 -20.93 -9.90 -6.76
C VAL A 63 -21.87 -10.27 -7.91
N SER A 64 -22.40 -11.50 -7.95
CA SER A 64 -23.32 -11.96 -8.99
C SER A 64 -24.60 -11.11 -9.09
N GLY A 65 -25.06 -10.53 -8.00
CA GLY A 65 -26.23 -9.64 -7.94
C GLY A 65 -25.91 -8.15 -8.07
N SER A 66 -24.65 -7.77 -8.38
CA SER A 66 -24.19 -6.39 -8.34
C SER A 66 -23.87 -5.84 -9.73
N ASP A 67 -24.32 -4.63 -10.03
CA ASP A 67 -23.88 -3.88 -11.22
C ASP A 67 -22.49 -3.23 -11.05
N ARG A 68 -21.96 -3.25 -9.82
CA ARG A 68 -20.67 -2.60 -9.47
C ARG A 68 -19.48 -3.52 -9.61
N PHE A 69 -19.70 -4.83 -9.48
CA PHE A 69 -18.63 -5.82 -9.44
C PHE A 69 -18.95 -6.99 -10.38
N ASP A 70 -17.92 -7.54 -11.01
CA ASP A 70 -18.04 -8.69 -11.91
C ASP A 70 -16.99 -9.79 -11.59
N GLU A 71 -16.08 -9.53 -10.63
CA GLU A 71 -15.09 -10.49 -10.17
C GLU A 71 -14.82 -10.36 -8.66
N ILE A 72 -14.27 -11.42 -8.06
CA ILE A 72 -13.86 -11.44 -6.67
C ILE A 72 -12.36 -11.73 -6.53
N GLN A 73 -11.68 -10.93 -5.69
CA GLN A 73 -10.36 -11.23 -5.19
C GLN A 73 -10.47 -11.75 -3.76
N VAL A 74 -10.03 -12.96 -3.51
CA VAL A 74 -9.88 -13.52 -2.15
C VAL A 74 -8.47 -13.21 -1.69
N ASP A 75 -8.34 -12.27 -0.75
CA ASP A 75 -7.06 -11.80 -0.23
C ASP A 75 -6.79 -12.39 1.15
N PHE A 76 -5.76 -13.23 1.25
CA PHE A 76 -5.41 -13.88 2.51
C PHE A 76 -4.50 -12.98 3.34
N MET A 77 -5.00 -12.64 4.52
CA MET A 77 -4.31 -11.81 5.51
C MET A 77 -4.19 -12.55 6.84
N GLY A 78 -3.46 -11.94 7.75
CA GLY A 78 -3.31 -12.42 9.11
C GLY A 78 -2.09 -11.80 9.75
N GLY A 79 -1.63 -12.36 10.85
CA GLY A 79 -0.29 -12.09 11.35
C GLY A 79 0.76 -12.45 10.28
N GLU A 80 0.76 -13.74 9.89
CA GLU A 80 1.45 -14.24 8.69
C GLU A 80 0.54 -15.30 8.02
N PRO A 81 -0.01 -15.05 6.83
CA PRO A 81 -0.99 -15.96 6.23
C PRO A 81 -0.42 -17.34 5.93
N LEU A 82 0.87 -17.48 5.62
CA LEU A 82 1.48 -18.78 5.37
C LEU A 82 1.56 -19.70 6.63
N MET A 83 1.29 -19.18 7.82
CA MET A 83 1.08 -20.02 9.00
C MET A 83 -0.20 -20.86 8.89
N ASN A 84 -1.16 -20.46 8.05
CA ASN A 84 -2.33 -21.27 7.70
C ASN A 84 -2.34 -21.66 6.21
N PHE A 85 -1.17 -22.00 5.68
CA PHE A 85 -1.02 -22.43 4.30
C PHE A 85 -1.93 -23.61 3.92
N PRO A 86 -2.21 -24.61 4.79
CA PRO A 86 -3.17 -25.67 4.49
C PRO A 86 -4.55 -25.14 4.12
N LEU A 87 -5.07 -24.13 4.81
CA LEU A 87 -6.34 -23.47 4.47
C LEU A 87 -6.26 -22.77 3.10
N ILE A 88 -5.21 -22.01 2.85
CA ILE A 88 -5.00 -21.30 1.57
C ILE A 88 -5.05 -22.31 0.42
N LYS A 89 -4.33 -23.43 0.56
CA LYS A 89 -4.31 -24.51 -0.42
C LYS A 89 -5.69 -25.09 -0.65
N GLN A 90 -6.43 -25.41 0.42
CA GLN A 90 -7.79 -25.97 0.33
C GLN A 90 -8.75 -25.03 -0.40
N ILE A 91 -8.68 -23.72 -0.12
CA ILE A 91 -9.53 -22.72 -0.77
C ILE A 91 -9.21 -22.62 -2.26
N VAL A 92 -7.94 -22.51 -2.64
CA VAL A 92 -7.54 -22.42 -4.05
C VAL A 92 -7.97 -23.69 -4.81
N GLU A 93 -7.74 -24.87 -4.25
CA GLU A 93 -8.16 -26.13 -4.90
C GLU A 93 -9.69 -26.24 -5.01
N TRP A 94 -10.44 -25.82 -4.00
CA TRP A 94 -11.90 -25.79 -4.06
C TRP A 94 -12.40 -24.82 -5.14
N LEU A 95 -11.87 -23.63 -5.23
CA LEU A 95 -12.21 -22.64 -6.26
C LEU A 95 -11.91 -23.18 -7.68
N LYS A 96 -10.75 -23.82 -7.89
CA LYS A 96 -10.38 -24.45 -9.17
C LYS A 96 -11.36 -25.57 -9.59
N ASN A 97 -11.97 -26.25 -8.63
CA ASN A 97 -12.95 -27.32 -8.88
C ASN A 97 -14.40 -26.80 -8.99
N GLY A 98 -14.59 -25.52 -9.31
CA GLY A 98 -15.94 -24.97 -9.52
C GLY A 98 -16.61 -24.52 -8.23
N GLY A 99 -15.86 -24.04 -7.25
CA GLY A 99 -16.39 -23.57 -5.98
C GLY A 99 -17.33 -22.38 -6.10
N ILE A 100 -17.11 -21.52 -7.12
CA ILE A 100 -17.96 -20.37 -7.48
C ILE A 100 -18.00 -20.21 -9.01
N ASP A 101 -19.06 -19.54 -9.51
CA ASP A 101 -19.32 -19.41 -10.96
C ASP A 101 -18.92 -18.02 -11.52
N ILE A 102 -18.29 -17.16 -10.73
CA ILE A 102 -17.81 -15.83 -11.15
C ILE A 102 -16.28 -15.85 -11.31
N PRO A 103 -15.68 -14.93 -12.10
CA PRO A 103 -14.25 -14.76 -12.16
C PRO A 103 -13.64 -14.51 -10.77
N TRP A 104 -12.52 -15.14 -10.49
CA TRP A 104 -11.88 -15.03 -9.19
C TRP A 104 -10.37 -15.13 -9.26
N ILE A 105 -9.74 -14.62 -8.22
CA ILE A 105 -8.33 -14.77 -7.97
C ILE A 105 -8.03 -14.75 -6.48
N CYS A 106 -6.92 -15.36 -6.09
CA CYS A 106 -6.39 -15.29 -4.74
C CYS A 106 -5.14 -14.42 -4.66
N SER A 107 -4.94 -13.77 -3.52
CA SER A 107 -3.71 -13.04 -3.20
C SER A 107 -3.34 -13.21 -1.73
N ALA A 108 -2.07 -12.95 -1.41
CA ALA A 108 -1.62 -12.81 -0.03
C ALA A 108 -0.40 -11.90 0.06
N SER A 109 -0.27 -11.16 1.16
CA SER A 109 0.98 -10.50 1.53
C SER A 109 1.69 -11.33 2.60
N THR A 110 2.96 -11.66 2.38
CA THR A 110 3.73 -12.53 3.27
C THR A 110 5.08 -11.91 3.67
N ASN A 111 5.55 -12.26 4.87
CA ASN A 111 6.92 -11.98 5.28
C ASN A 111 7.95 -12.90 4.58
N ALA A 112 7.49 -13.85 3.78
CA ALA A 112 8.24 -14.77 2.93
C ALA A 112 9.19 -15.75 3.65
N THR A 113 9.12 -15.86 4.97
CA THR A 113 10.05 -16.69 5.76
C THR A 113 9.63 -18.16 5.86
N LEU A 114 8.40 -18.47 5.50
CA LEU A 114 7.82 -19.82 5.60
C LEU A 114 7.74 -20.57 4.26
N LEU A 115 8.45 -20.09 3.24
CA LEU A 115 8.46 -20.70 1.90
C LEU A 115 9.34 -21.95 1.87
N THR A 116 8.79 -23.08 2.29
CA THR A 116 9.43 -24.38 2.12
C THR A 116 9.48 -24.80 0.65
N PRO A 117 10.34 -25.79 0.27
CA PRO A 117 10.34 -26.33 -1.10
C PRO A 117 8.98 -26.78 -1.56
N GLU A 118 8.21 -27.44 -0.70
CA GLU A 118 6.85 -27.94 -1.00
C GLU A 118 5.87 -26.79 -1.28
N ILE A 119 5.94 -25.70 -0.50
CA ILE A 119 5.11 -24.52 -0.73
C ILE A 119 5.51 -23.85 -2.05
N LYS A 120 6.80 -23.70 -2.31
CA LYS A 120 7.31 -23.12 -3.57
C LYS A 120 6.85 -23.93 -4.79
N ASP A 121 6.92 -25.25 -4.72
CA ASP A 121 6.50 -26.11 -5.82
C ASP A 121 4.98 -26.04 -6.06
N TRP A 122 4.19 -25.98 -5.00
CA TRP A 122 2.75 -25.79 -5.12
C TRP A 122 2.43 -24.41 -5.73
N LEU A 123 3.11 -23.34 -5.31
CA LEU A 123 2.94 -21.99 -5.87
C LEU A 123 3.31 -21.93 -7.36
N ARG A 124 4.40 -22.58 -7.79
CA ARG A 124 4.74 -22.69 -9.22
C ARG A 124 3.62 -23.30 -10.05
N GLN A 125 2.98 -24.35 -9.54
CA GLN A 125 1.87 -25.02 -10.21
C GLN A 125 0.58 -24.19 -10.23
N ASN A 126 0.44 -23.27 -9.28
CA ASN A 126 -0.80 -22.51 -9.07
C ASN A 126 -0.65 -20.98 -9.29
N LYS A 127 0.48 -20.52 -9.86
CA LYS A 127 0.80 -19.08 -10.00
C LYS A 127 -0.22 -18.22 -10.75
N LYS A 128 -1.08 -18.84 -11.57
CA LYS A 128 -2.17 -18.16 -12.27
C LYS A 128 -3.46 -18.00 -11.44
N TYR A 129 -3.55 -18.67 -10.29
CA TYR A 129 -4.71 -18.66 -9.40
C TYR A 129 -4.45 -17.90 -8.10
N ILE A 130 -3.17 -17.76 -7.73
CA ILE A 130 -2.77 -17.04 -6.53
C ILE A 130 -1.51 -16.22 -6.79
N VAL A 131 -1.46 -15.00 -6.26
CA VAL A 131 -0.31 -14.11 -6.29
C VAL A 131 0.14 -13.79 -4.87
N LEU A 132 1.42 -13.90 -4.60
CA LEU A 132 2.01 -13.50 -3.33
C LEU A 132 2.83 -12.22 -3.49
N GLY A 133 2.55 -11.23 -2.65
CA GLY A 133 3.39 -10.06 -2.46
C GLY A 133 4.36 -10.28 -1.29
N ALA A 134 5.65 -10.13 -1.51
CA ALA A 134 6.63 -10.26 -0.44
C ALA A 134 6.93 -8.92 0.23
N SER A 135 7.05 -8.96 1.55
CA SER A 135 7.53 -7.84 2.35
C SER A 135 9.05 -7.92 2.52
N TYR A 136 9.77 -6.90 2.04
CA TYR A 136 11.22 -6.84 2.12
C TYR A 136 11.71 -5.42 2.39
N ASP A 137 12.40 -5.20 3.50
CA ASP A 137 12.70 -3.87 4.01
C ASP A 137 14.09 -3.33 3.58
N GLY A 138 14.53 -3.66 2.39
CA GLY A 138 15.77 -3.13 1.81
C GLY A 138 16.95 -4.09 1.90
N ASN A 139 18.09 -3.68 2.44
CA ASN A 139 19.25 -4.58 2.64
C ASN A 139 19.12 -5.43 3.91
N GLY A 140 20.01 -6.40 4.08
CA GLY A 140 19.97 -7.33 5.23
C GLY A 140 19.98 -6.63 6.60
N SER A 141 20.71 -5.53 6.75
CA SER A 141 20.74 -4.75 7.99
C SER A 141 19.40 -4.07 8.30
N MET A 142 18.73 -3.52 7.29
CA MET A 142 17.41 -2.91 7.44
C MET A 142 16.34 -3.96 7.75
N GLN A 143 16.40 -5.09 7.03
CA GLN A 143 15.50 -6.23 7.25
C GLN A 143 15.60 -6.73 8.70
N SER A 144 16.81 -6.88 9.21
CA SER A 144 17.12 -7.34 10.56
C SER A 144 16.58 -6.37 11.62
N LYS A 145 16.87 -5.07 11.48
CA LYS A 145 16.38 -4.02 12.39
C LYS A 145 14.86 -3.96 12.46
N ASN A 146 14.20 -4.09 11.33
CA ASN A 146 12.77 -3.94 11.22
C ASN A 146 12.00 -5.20 11.65
N ARG A 147 12.51 -6.39 11.27
CA ARG A 147 11.78 -7.65 11.42
C ARG A 147 12.33 -8.59 12.48
N GLY A 148 13.44 -8.20 13.13
CA GLY A 148 13.92 -8.84 14.36
C GLY A 148 14.67 -10.16 14.16
N THR A 149 15.27 -10.40 13.00
CA THR A 149 16.07 -11.60 12.76
C THR A 149 17.29 -11.30 11.89
N ASP A 150 18.44 -11.82 12.31
CA ASP A 150 19.72 -11.59 11.66
C ASP A 150 19.98 -12.52 10.46
N SER A 151 19.09 -13.49 10.21
CA SER A 151 19.38 -14.60 9.30
C SER A 151 18.32 -14.86 8.24
N PHE A 152 17.53 -13.86 7.89
CA PHE A 152 16.53 -14.04 6.83
C PHE A 152 17.13 -13.80 5.45
N GLU A 153 17.44 -14.87 4.76
CA GLU A 153 17.50 -14.87 3.31
C GLU A 153 16.09 -15.07 2.76
N ILE A 154 15.48 -13.97 2.29
CA ILE A 154 14.27 -14.04 1.50
C ILE A 154 14.67 -14.28 0.05
N ASP A 155 14.10 -15.33 -0.53
CA ASP A 155 14.31 -15.68 -1.94
C ASP A 155 13.50 -14.73 -2.84
N LEU A 156 14.05 -13.56 -3.11
CA LEU A 156 13.41 -12.55 -3.97
C LEU A 156 13.31 -13.03 -5.42
N ASP A 157 14.28 -13.83 -5.88
CA ASP A 157 14.30 -14.40 -7.23
C ASP A 157 13.08 -15.29 -7.46
N PHE A 158 12.65 -16.06 -6.46
CA PHE A 158 11.44 -16.87 -6.53
C PHE A 158 10.18 -16.05 -6.83
N PHE A 159 10.01 -14.90 -6.18
CA PHE A 159 8.87 -14.03 -6.42
C PHE A 159 8.93 -13.40 -7.82
N HIS A 160 10.11 -12.93 -8.22
CA HIS A 160 10.31 -12.34 -9.53
C HIS A 160 10.12 -13.36 -10.67
N GLU A 161 10.54 -14.61 -10.48
CA GLU A 161 10.29 -15.73 -11.41
C GLU A 161 8.79 -15.98 -11.63
N LEU A 162 8.00 -15.97 -10.56
CA LEU A 162 6.59 -16.32 -10.63
C LEU A 162 5.70 -15.14 -11.03
N TRP A 163 6.00 -13.96 -10.48
CA TRP A 163 5.20 -12.74 -10.64
C TRP A 163 6.10 -11.53 -10.86
N PRO A 164 6.70 -11.41 -12.05
CA PRO A 164 7.70 -10.36 -12.34
C PRO A 164 7.17 -8.93 -12.21
N GLU A 165 5.86 -8.75 -12.34
CA GLU A 165 5.19 -7.45 -12.21
C GLU A 165 4.88 -7.08 -10.73
N GLN A 166 5.09 -8.01 -9.77
CA GLN A 166 4.84 -7.74 -8.37
C GLN A 166 5.96 -6.90 -7.76
N THR A 167 5.57 -5.82 -7.10
CA THR A 167 6.49 -4.98 -6.34
C THR A 167 6.68 -5.51 -4.92
N PHE A 168 7.89 -5.51 -4.42
CA PHE A 168 8.16 -5.79 -3.01
C PHE A 168 7.66 -4.64 -2.13
N GLN A 169 7.12 -4.97 -0.95
CA GLN A 169 6.64 -3.99 0.01
C GLN A 169 7.72 -3.71 1.05
N MET A 170 8.21 -2.49 1.08
CA MET A 170 9.22 -2.01 2.02
C MET A 170 8.59 -1.08 3.05
N THR A 171 8.81 -1.35 4.33
CA THR A 171 8.43 -0.45 5.42
C THR A 171 9.67 0.26 5.97
N ILE A 172 9.59 1.59 6.05
CA ILE A 172 10.64 2.44 6.60
C ILE A 172 10.27 2.76 8.05
N SER A 173 11.02 2.26 9.00
CA SER A 173 10.96 2.66 10.42
C SER A 173 11.88 3.85 10.69
N LYS A 174 11.84 4.40 11.92
CA LYS A 174 12.82 5.42 12.34
C LYS A 174 14.25 4.91 12.27
N GLU A 175 14.47 3.67 12.64
CA GLU A 175 15.77 3.02 12.68
C GLU A 175 16.35 2.80 11.28
N THR A 176 15.48 2.62 10.28
CA THR A 176 15.91 2.37 8.89
C THR A 176 15.82 3.61 8.00
N LEU A 177 15.19 4.70 8.45
CA LEU A 177 15.08 5.95 7.71
C LEU A 177 16.45 6.51 7.25
N PRO A 178 17.54 6.46 8.07
CA PRO A 178 18.86 6.94 7.63
C PRO A 178 19.44 6.17 6.43
N SER A 179 18.99 4.93 6.21
CA SER A 179 19.46 4.05 5.12
C SER A 179 18.42 3.86 4.01
N LEU A 180 17.36 4.68 3.96
CA LEU A 180 16.25 4.52 3.00
C LEU A 180 16.76 4.45 1.56
N ALA A 181 17.55 5.44 1.13
CA ALA A 181 18.05 5.49 -0.24
C ALA A 181 18.97 4.29 -0.57
N GLU A 182 19.84 3.89 0.35
CA GLU A 182 20.69 2.71 0.20
C GLU A 182 19.85 1.45 0.01
N GLY A 183 18.85 1.23 0.88
CA GLY A 183 17.99 0.05 0.84
C GLY A 183 17.15 -0.03 -0.44
N VAL A 184 16.58 1.09 -0.87
CA VAL A 184 15.82 1.16 -2.14
C VAL A 184 16.73 0.82 -3.32
N LEU A 185 17.87 1.50 -3.43
CA LEU A 185 18.81 1.28 -4.54
C LEU A 185 19.42 -0.12 -4.52
N TYR A 186 19.63 -0.72 -3.35
CA TYR A 186 20.09 -2.10 -3.23
C TYR A 186 19.12 -3.08 -3.89
N VAL A 187 17.82 -2.93 -3.66
CA VAL A 187 16.78 -3.78 -4.25
C VAL A 187 16.64 -3.53 -5.76
N GLN A 188 16.58 -2.26 -6.16
CA GLN A 188 16.38 -1.88 -7.57
C GLN A 188 17.56 -2.26 -8.47
N ARG A 189 18.82 -2.16 -7.98
CA ARG A 189 20.01 -2.58 -8.73
C ARG A 189 20.11 -4.09 -8.93
N LYS A 190 19.35 -4.88 -8.19
CA LYS A 190 19.15 -6.32 -8.44
C LYS A 190 18.08 -6.60 -9.49
N GLY A 191 17.44 -5.56 -10.06
CA GLY A 191 16.38 -5.69 -11.05
C GLY A 191 14.99 -5.86 -10.48
N TYR A 192 14.78 -5.62 -9.16
CA TYR A 192 13.48 -5.76 -8.53
C TYR A 192 12.82 -4.41 -8.32
N GLU A 193 11.49 -4.37 -8.48
CA GLU A 193 10.69 -3.22 -8.13
C GLU A 193 10.24 -3.27 -6.67
N LEU A 194 10.11 -2.10 -6.04
CA LEU A 194 9.61 -2.01 -4.69
C LEU A 194 8.74 -0.77 -4.49
N ASN A 195 7.83 -0.88 -3.53
CA ASN A 195 7.04 0.22 -3.02
C ASN A 195 7.45 0.48 -1.56
N ALA A 196 8.07 1.63 -1.31
CA ALA A 196 8.56 2.01 0.02
C ALA A 196 7.53 2.89 0.75
N SER A 197 7.19 2.56 1.98
CA SER A 197 6.23 3.30 2.81
C SER A 197 6.77 3.55 4.20
N LEU A 198 6.58 4.77 4.71
CA LEU A 198 6.89 5.09 6.10
C LEU A 198 5.94 4.33 7.04
N ALA A 199 6.47 3.82 8.14
CA ALA A 199 5.70 3.12 9.17
C ALA A 199 4.64 4.05 9.77
N GLN A 200 3.43 3.51 9.94
CA GLN A 200 2.31 4.22 10.57
C GLN A 200 2.34 4.03 12.09
N GLY A 201 1.79 5.02 12.82
CA GLY A 201 1.73 4.96 14.29
C GLY A 201 3.06 5.24 14.98
N VAL A 202 4.04 5.71 14.25
CA VAL A 202 5.36 6.12 14.75
C VAL A 202 5.33 7.61 15.12
N ASP A 203 6.06 7.97 16.18
CA ASP A 203 6.23 9.36 16.61
C ASP A 203 7.27 10.08 15.73
N TRP A 204 6.89 10.34 14.48
CA TRP A 204 7.71 11.11 13.55
C TRP A 204 7.94 12.54 14.04
N THR A 205 9.15 13.02 13.91
CA THR A 205 9.57 14.38 14.30
C THR A 205 9.91 15.22 13.06
N PHE A 206 10.11 16.49 13.26
CA PHE A 206 10.58 17.37 12.19
C PHE A 206 12.01 17.01 11.72
N GLU A 207 12.87 16.56 12.61
CA GLU A 207 14.22 16.09 12.24
C GLU A 207 14.14 14.81 11.37
N ASP A 208 13.18 13.91 11.64
CA ASP A 208 12.92 12.77 10.76
C ASP A 208 12.46 13.25 9.37
N ALA A 209 11.67 14.31 9.29
CA ALA A 209 11.25 14.86 7.99
C ALA A 209 12.40 15.49 7.20
N LYS A 210 13.35 16.17 7.86
CA LYS A 210 14.59 16.65 7.25
C LYS A 210 15.41 15.49 6.69
N LEU A 211 15.62 14.47 7.50
CA LEU A 211 16.34 13.26 7.09
C LEU A 211 15.64 12.57 5.93
N TYR A 212 14.31 12.46 5.99
CA TYR A 212 13.52 11.88 4.90
C TYR A 212 13.72 12.65 3.59
N ARG A 213 13.66 13.99 3.63
CA ARG A 213 13.92 14.83 2.45
C ARG A 213 15.34 14.61 1.89
N GLN A 214 16.35 14.48 2.76
CA GLN A 214 17.72 14.16 2.33
C GLN A 214 17.79 12.80 1.63
N GLN A 215 17.17 11.78 2.19
CA GLN A 215 17.13 10.45 1.59
C GLN A 215 16.39 10.42 0.24
N LEU A 216 15.27 11.14 0.13
CA LEU A 216 14.56 11.29 -1.14
C LEU A 216 15.38 12.06 -2.19
N SER A 217 16.17 13.07 -1.77
CA SER A 217 17.07 13.80 -2.67
C SER A 217 18.18 12.89 -3.22
N ILE A 218 18.73 11.99 -2.41
CA ILE A 218 19.69 10.97 -2.88
C ILE A 218 19.07 10.06 -3.94
N LEU A 219 17.82 9.61 -3.72
CA LEU A 219 17.08 8.81 -4.70
C LEU A 219 16.81 9.62 -5.98
N LYS A 220 16.38 10.87 -5.86
CA LYS A 220 16.17 11.78 -6.99
C LYS A 220 17.41 11.84 -7.88
N GLU A 221 18.57 12.13 -7.29
CA GLU A 221 19.84 12.21 -8.01
C GLU A 221 20.23 10.87 -8.67
N ALA A 222 19.97 9.74 -8.01
CA ALA A 222 20.23 8.43 -8.58
C ALA A 222 19.35 8.17 -9.82
N TYR A 223 18.06 8.47 -9.75
CA TYR A 223 17.12 8.27 -10.85
C TYR A 223 17.33 9.21 -12.05
N LEU A 224 17.84 10.42 -11.81
CA LEU A 224 18.22 11.35 -12.88
C LEU A 224 19.50 10.89 -13.59
N LYS A 225 20.43 10.26 -12.87
CA LYS A 225 21.69 9.75 -13.44
C LYS A 225 21.54 8.41 -14.13
N ASP A 226 20.68 7.55 -13.62
CA ASP A 226 20.47 6.19 -14.12
C ASP A 226 18.99 5.96 -14.46
N THR A 227 18.65 6.13 -15.73
CA THR A 227 17.27 5.98 -16.24
C THR A 227 16.81 4.53 -16.34
N SER A 228 17.67 3.54 -16.05
CA SER A 228 17.28 2.13 -15.95
C SER A 228 16.60 1.80 -14.61
N LEU A 229 16.79 2.64 -13.59
CA LEU A 229 16.11 2.50 -12.31
C LEU A 229 14.66 2.98 -12.40
N HIS A 230 13.76 2.26 -11.79
CA HIS A 230 12.34 2.62 -11.73
C HIS A 230 12.06 3.51 -10.51
N PRO A 231 11.75 4.81 -10.71
CA PRO A 231 11.54 5.73 -9.61
C PRO A 231 10.37 5.29 -8.71
N LEU A 232 10.53 5.44 -7.40
CA LEU A 232 9.43 5.21 -6.47
C LEU A 232 8.20 6.01 -6.87
N ASN A 233 7.04 5.39 -6.81
CA ASN A 233 5.74 6.04 -7.09
C ASN A 233 5.54 7.34 -6.31
N ARG A 234 6.12 7.46 -5.11
CA ARG A 234 6.07 8.68 -4.30
C ARG A 234 6.68 9.89 -4.99
N LEU A 235 7.68 9.70 -5.85
CA LEU A 235 8.33 10.77 -6.61
C LEU A 235 7.67 11.03 -7.97
N THR A 236 6.85 10.11 -8.47
CA THR A 236 6.23 10.21 -9.81
C THR A 236 4.75 10.55 -9.79
N ARG A 237 4.04 10.38 -8.66
CA ARG A 237 2.61 10.69 -8.57
C ARG A 237 2.33 12.19 -8.67
N TYR A 238 1.13 12.55 -9.13
CA TYR A 238 0.71 13.94 -9.24
C TYR A 238 0.74 14.68 -7.90
N VAL A 239 1.46 15.79 -7.84
CA VAL A 239 1.40 16.79 -6.75
C VAL A 239 0.44 17.89 -7.18
N ASP A 240 -0.85 17.59 -7.14
CA ASP A 240 -1.88 18.49 -7.66
C ASP A 240 -2.44 19.42 -6.59
N VAL A 241 -1.88 20.63 -6.52
CA VAL A 241 -2.31 21.68 -5.58
C VAL A 241 -3.50 22.51 -6.09
N PHE A 242 -3.87 22.39 -7.39
CA PHE A 242 -4.90 23.21 -8.04
C PHE A 242 -6.04 22.41 -8.70
N ASN A 243 -6.13 21.11 -8.48
CA ASN A 243 -7.10 20.24 -9.17
C ASN A 243 -6.94 20.18 -10.69
N LEU A 244 -5.72 20.23 -11.17
CA LEU A 244 -5.38 20.22 -12.60
C LEU A 244 -5.19 18.82 -13.16
N ALA A 245 -4.90 17.82 -12.29
CA ALA A 245 -4.73 16.45 -12.71
C ALA A 245 -6.01 15.93 -13.35
N PRO A 246 -5.90 15.10 -14.43
CA PRO A 246 -7.04 14.37 -14.97
C PRO A 246 -7.78 13.69 -13.83
N SER A 247 -9.10 13.61 -13.96
CA SER A 247 -10.01 13.25 -12.87
C SER A 247 -9.96 11.77 -12.43
N GLU A 248 -8.81 11.17 -12.34
CA GLU A 248 -8.60 10.05 -11.43
C GLU A 248 -8.87 10.57 -10.02
N ARG A 249 -10.15 10.80 -9.81
CA ARG A 249 -10.69 11.24 -8.54
C ARG A 249 -10.29 10.18 -7.55
N ARG A 250 -9.37 10.51 -6.68
CA ARG A 250 -9.23 9.75 -5.45
C ARG A 250 -10.65 9.63 -4.90
N GLN A 251 -11.15 8.41 -4.90
CA GLN A 251 -12.34 8.08 -4.14
C GLN A 251 -12.13 8.65 -2.73
N ILE A 252 -13.20 9.05 -2.08
CA ILE A 252 -13.22 9.61 -0.71
C ILE A 252 -12.33 8.78 0.22
N HIS A 253 -12.28 7.47 -0.01
CA HIS A 253 -11.37 6.50 0.61
C HIS A 253 -10.35 6.05 -0.43
N GLY A 254 -9.11 6.46 -0.32
CA GLY A 254 -8.06 6.09 -1.29
C GLY A 254 -7.76 4.59 -1.41
N CYS A 255 -8.37 3.73 -0.60
CA CYS A 255 -8.12 2.29 -0.55
C CYS A 255 -9.38 1.41 -0.72
N GLY A 256 -10.57 1.99 -0.87
CA GLY A 256 -11.82 1.24 -1.02
C GLY A 256 -12.34 0.53 0.24
N SER A 257 -11.77 0.81 1.43
CA SER A 257 -12.22 0.26 2.72
C SER A 257 -13.73 0.41 2.91
N GLY A 258 -14.43 -0.70 3.16
CA GLY A 258 -15.88 -0.75 3.34
C GLY A 258 -16.71 -0.56 2.06
N LEU A 259 -16.11 -0.19 0.93
CA LEU A 259 -16.77 0.04 -0.36
C LEU A 259 -16.61 -1.14 -1.31
N ASN A 260 -15.43 -1.29 -1.91
CA ASN A 260 -15.08 -2.42 -2.76
C ASN A 260 -14.24 -3.49 -2.04
N MET A 261 -13.80 -3.20 -0.82
CA MET A 261 -13.07 -4.11 0.07
C MET A 261 -13.89 -4.39 1.33
N VAL A 262 -13.91 -5.64 1.75
CA VAL A 262 -14.37 -6.08 3.07
C VAL A 262 -13.38 -7.06 3.65
N THR A 263 -13.35 -7.15 4.98
CA THR A 263 -12.50 -8.08 5.70
C THR A 263 -13.36 -8.93 6.63
N TYR A 264 -13.07 -10.21 6.69
CA TYR A 264 -13.63 -11.14 7.65
C TYR A 264 -12.55 -11.65 8.58
N ASP A 265 -12.83 -11.56 9.88
CA ASP A 265 -11.92 -12.08 10.90
C ASP A 265 -12.01 -13.62 11.00
N VAL A 266 -11.13 -14.22 11.77
CA VAL A 266 -11.04 -15.69 11.95
C VAL A 266 -12.35 -16.33 12.44
N ASP A 267 -13.20 -15.57 13.12
CA ASP A 267 -14.52 -15.95 13.64
C ASP A 267 -15.69 -15.64 12.68
N GLY A 268 -15.40 -15.09 11.48
CA GLY A 268 -16.41 -14.73 10.48
C GLY A 268 -17.03 -13.35 10.67
N ASN A 269 -16.64 -12.56 11.68
CA ASN A 269 -17.11 -11.20 11.84
C ASN A 269 -16.59 -10.31 10.72
N ARG A 270 -17.49 -9.47 10.18
CA ARG A 270 -17.22 -8.61 9.02
C ARG A 270 -16.78 -7.21 9.43
N TYR A 271 -15.75 -6.69 8.78
CA TYR A 271 -15.21 -5.34 8.95
C TYR A 271 -14.99 -4.66 7.60
N GLY A 272 -14.91 -3.34 7.57
CA GLY A 272 -14.61 -2.57 6.36
C GLY A 272 -13.16 -2.75 5.87
N CYS A 273 -12.23 -3.08 6.77
CA CYS A 273 -10.81 -3.28 6.48
C CYS A 273 -10.15 -4.09 7.61
N HIS A 274 -9.06 -4.79 7.31
CA HIS A 274 -8.27 -5.52 8.32
C HIS A 274 -7.83 -4.64 9.51
N MET A 275 -7.63 -3.34 9.28
CA MET A 275 -7.28 -2.39 10.35
C MET A 275 -8.32 -2.27 11.48
N PHE A 276 -9.53 -2.78 11.28
CA PHE A 276 -10.61 -2.73 12.27
C PHE A 276 -10.86 -4.05 12.97
N THR A 277 -10.10 -5.08 12.64
CA THR A 277 -10.19 -6.41 13.25
C THR A 277 -9.61 -6.45 14.67
N PRO A 278 -10.00 -7.44 15.50
CA PRO A 278 -9.49 -7.61 16.84
C PRO A 278 -7.97 -7.72 16.97
N ILE A 279 -7.29 -8.31 16.00
CA ILE A 279 -5.81 -8.41 16.00
C ILE A 279 -5.14 -7.03 15.98
N VAL A 280 -5.81 -6.01 15.41
CA VAL A 280 -5.31 -4.62 15.32
C VAL A 280 -5.82 -3.74 16.44
N LEU A 281 -7.12 -3.78 16.75
CA LEU A 281 -7.76 -2.85 17.69
C LEU A 281 -7.92 -3.42 19.11
N GLY A 282 -7.83 -4.73 19.27
CA GLY A 282 -8.35 -5.44 20.43
C GLY A 282 -9.86 -5.68 20.32
N SER A 283 -10.38 -6.73 20.98
CA SER A 283 -11.76 -7.17 20.82
C SER A 283 -12.78 -6.11 21.22
N GLU A 284 -12.53 -5.37 22.31
CA GLU A 284 -13.45 -4.32 22.79
C GLU A 284 -13.63 -3.17 21.80
N ARG A 285 -12.54 -2.69 21.19
CA ARG A 285 -12.56 -1.56 20.25
C ARG A 285 -13.00 -1.94 18.85
N ALA A 286 -12.97 -3.22 18.50
CA ALA A 286 -13.47 -3.73 17.24
C ALA A 286 -15.01 -3.81 17.21
N ILE A 287 -15.68 -3.83 18.37
CA ILE A 287 -17.14 -3.86 18.48
C ILE A 287 -17.73 -2.53 17.93
N GLY A 288 -18.73 -2.64 17.05
CA GLY A 288 -19.46 -1.49 16.51
C GLY A 288 -18.78 -0.79 15.33
N VAL A 289 -17.57 -1.19 14.93
CA VAL A 289 -16.92 -0.66 13.72
C VAL A 289 -17.53 -1.26 12.44
N ASP A 290 -18.20 -2.38 12.53
CA ASP A 290 -18.99 -3.01 11.48
C ASP A 290 -20.20 -2.16 11.04
N ALA A 291 -20.75 -1.34 11.96
CA ALA A 291 -21.89 -0.44 11.73
C ALA A 291 -21.52 0.90 11.04
N VAL A 292 -20.26 1.09 10.65
CA VAL A 292 -19.79 2.32 10.01
C VAL A 292 -20.37 2.45 8.60
N GLU A 293 -21.01 3.59 8.32
CA GLU A 293 -21.53 3.93 7.00
C GLU A 293 -20.41 4.47 6.09
N TRP A 294 -19.65 3.56 5.49
CA TRP A 294 -18.46 3.86 4.69
C TRP A 294 -18.72 4.75 3.47
N GLU A 295 -19.96 4.86 3.02
CA GLU A 295 -20.34 5.69 1.87
C GLU A 295 -20.49 7.16 2.22
N LYS A 296 -20.49 7.53 3.50
CA LYS A 296 -20.64 8.93 3.93
C LYS A 296 -19.43 9.77 3.51
N PRO A 297 -19.61 10.84 2.73
CA PRO A 297 -18.53 11.70 2.24
C PRO A 297 -17.69 12.31 3.36
N ASP A 298 -18.30 12.65 4.48
CA ASP A 298 -17.65 13.36 5.58
C ASP A 298 -16.87 12.43 6.52
N LEU A 299 -17.00 11.12 6.36
CA LEU A 299 -16.30 10.14 7.22
C LEU A 299 -14.80 10.38 7.29
N MET A 300 -14.21 10.91 6.22
CA MET A 300 -12.77 11.14 6.06
C MET A 300 -12.40 12.62 6.00
N ALA A 301 -13.35 13.53 6.27
CA ALA A 301 -13.15 14.97 6.16
C ALA A 301 -12.56 15.54 7.45
N ASP A 302 -11.23 15.65 7.50
CA ASP A 302 -10.55 16.36 8.59
C ASP A 302 -10.60 17.87 8.35
N LYS A 303 -11.30 18.60 9.24
CA LYS A 303 -11.43 20.06 9.18
C LYS A 303 -10.08 20.78 9.21
N PHE A 304 -9.11 20.25 9.92
CA PHE A 304 -7.76 20.80 9.94
C PHE A 304 -7.12 20.84 8.53
N CYS A 305 -7.46 19.87 7.68
CA CYS A 305 -6.87 19.73 6.36
C CYS A 305 -7.66 20.45 5.24
N GLU A 306 -8.80 21.09 5.53
CA GLU A 306 -9.68 21.66 4.49
C GLU A 306 -8.99 22.70 3.61
N THR A 307 -8.12 23.53 4.19
CA THR A 307 -7.38 24.60 3.49
C THR A 307 -5.98 24.18 3.04
N CYS A 308 -5.55 22.96 3.35
CA CYS A 308 -4.20 22.51 3.03
C CYS A 308 -4.03 22.23 1.54
N VAL A 309 -3.05 22.86 0.89
CA VAL A 309 -2.74 22.64 -0.54
C VAL A 309 -2.28 21.22 -0.85
N LEU A 310 -1.73 20.51 0.13
CA LEU A 310 -1.29 19.13 -0.01
C LEU A 310 -2.38 18.10 0.34
N ARG A 311 -3.62 18.52 0.64
CA ARG A 311 -4.70 17.63 1.07
C ARG A 311 -4.89 16.42 0.14
N ARG A 312 -4.78 16.63 -1.17
CA ARG A 312 -4.96 15.56 -2.18
C ARG A 312 -3.74 14.66 -2.31
N PHE A 313 -2.57 15.21 -2.11
CA PHE A 313 -1.32 14.46 -2.14
C PHE A 313 -1.10 13.66 -0.86
N CYS A 314 -1.55 14.20 0.28
CA CYS A 314 -1.34 13.61 1.61
C CYS A 314 -2.12 12.29 1.76
N PRO A 315 -1.43 11.17 2.04
CA PRO A 315 -2.11 9.90 2.29
C PRO A 315 -2.90 9.97 3.61
N THR A 316 -4.05 9.29 3.64
CA THR A 316 -4.82 9.09 4.86
C THR A 316 -5.33 7.66 4.93
N CYS A 317 -5.38 7.12 6.13
CA CYS A 317 -5.91 5.79 6.40
C CYS A 317 -6.89 5.86 7.57
N PRO A 318 -8.19 5.56 7.34
CA PRO A 318 -9.20 5.60 8.41
C PRO A 318 -8.87 4.63 9.54
N GLY A 319 -8.28 3.49 9.22
CA GLY A 319 -7.87 2.50 10.21
C GLY A 319 -6.81 3.01 11.16
N PHE A 320 -5.72 3.61 10.65
CA PHE A 320 -4.70 4.22 11.49
C PHE A 320 -5.23 5.45 12.23
N ASN A 321 -6.09 6.26 11.60
CA ASN A 321 -6.75 7.38 12.25
C ASN A 321 -7.54 6.90 13.46
N TYR A 322 -8.40 5.91 13.28
CA TYR A 322 -9.22 5.34 14.35
C TYR A 322 -8.38 4.65 15.42
N LYS A 323 -7.40 3.81 15.01
CA LYS A 323 -6.54 3.08 15.97
C LYS A 323 -5.84 4.03 16.94
N TYR A 324 -5.25 5.10 16.46
CA TYR A 324 -4.39 5.97 17.29
C TYR A 324 -5.08 7.23 17.79
N ARG A 325 -6.22 7.65 17.22
CA ARG A 325 -6.89 8.91 17.55
C ARG A 325 -8.39 8.76 17.84
N GLY A 326 -8.95 7.54 17.68
CA GLY A 326 -10.36 7.25 17.96
C GLY A 326 -11.37 7.88 17.00
N ASP A 327 -10.88 8.39 15.83
CA ASP A 327 -11.67 9.10 14.84
C ASP A 327 -11.19 8.73 13.44
N PHE A 328 -12.10 8.41 12.53
CA PHE A 328 -11.76 7.98 11.16
C PHE A 328 -11.18 9.11 10.30
N ALA A 329 -11.62 10.35 10.53
CA ALA A 329 -11.19 11.52 9.79
C ALA A 329 -9.89 12.12 10.31
N LYS A 330 -9.67 12.11 11.61
CA LYS A 330 -8.60 12.84 12.29
C LYS A 330 -7.22 12.35 11.89
N ARG A 331 -6.56 13.10 10.99
CA ARG A 331 -5.24 12.76 10.45
C ARG A 331 -4.12 12.99 11.49
N ASP A 332 -3.01 12.28 11.31
CA ASP A 332 -1.82 12.48 12.13
C ASP A 332 -1.02 13.69 11.62
N GLN A 333 -1.05 14.78 12.37
CA GLN A 333 -0.36 16.02 11.99
C GLN A 333 1.17 15.90 11.99
N ARG A 334 1.73 14.90 12.68
CA ARG A 334 3.18 14.60 12.64
C ARG A 334 3.66 14.18 11.25
N TRP A 335 2.72 13.76 10.40
CA TRP A 335 3.00 13.44 9.00
C TRP A 335 3.12 14.67 8.10
N CYS A 336 2.62 15.85 8.52
CA CYS A 336 2.61 17.04 7.67
C CYS A 336 4.01 17.41 7.14
N PRO A 337 5.08 17.48 7.96
CA PRO A 337 6.42 17.79 7.46
C PRO A 337 6.97 16.71 6.52
N LEU A 338 6.68 15.43 6.78
CA LEU A 338 7.10 14.31 5.91
C LEU A 338 6.42 14.40 4.54
N VAL A 339 5.12 14.73 4.52
CA VAL A 339 4.36 14.89 3.28
C VAL A 339 4.84 16.11 2.50
N LEU A 340 5.19 17.21 3.18
CA LEU A 340 5.78 18.38 2.54
C LEU A 340 7.14 18.03 1.92
N ALA A 341 8.02 17.35 2.65
CA ALA A 341 9.32 16.87 2.16
C ALA A 341 9.16 16.01 0.90
N GLU A 342 8.21 15.08 0.92
CA GLU A 342 7.89 14.21 -0.21
C GLU A 342 7.37 15.01 -1.41
N ALA A 343 6.41 15.92 -1.19
CA ALA A 343 5.82 16.72 -2.26
C ALA A 343 6.84 17.66 -2.92
N MET A 344 7.69 18.33 -2.15
CA MET A 344 8.76 19.19 -2.67
C MET A 344 9.75 18.39 -3.51
N THR A 345 10.25 17.25 -2.99
CA THR A 345 11.21 16.43 -3.74
C THR A 345 10.58 15.81 -4.98
N ALA A 346 9.31 15.41 -4.92
CA ALA A 346 8.56 14.90 -6.08
C ALA A 346 8.43 15.96 -7.18
N CYS A 347 8.10 17.20 -6.83
CA CYS A 347 8.03 18.30 -7.79
C CYS A 347 9.41 18.60 -8.42
N GLU A 348 10.45 18.69 -7.62
CA GLU A 348 11.83 18.89 -8.09
C GLU A 348 12.22 17.79 -9.08
N PHE A 349 12.01 16.52 -8.70
CA PHE A 349 12.34 15.38 -9.54
C PHE A 349 11.57 15.39 -10.88
N GLN A 350 10.25 15.62 -10.84
CA GLN A 350 9.42 15.61 -12.04
C GLN A 350 9.78 16.73 -13.01
N VAL A 351 10.05 17.94 -12.51
CA VAL A 351 10.47 19.06 -13.34
C VAL A 351 11.83 18.80 -13.98
N GLU A 352 12.82 18.33 -13.22
CA GLU A 352 14.14 18.00 -13.73
C GLU A 352 14.10 16.84 -14.74
N ARG A 353 13.33 15.78 -14.44
CA ARG A 353 13.17 14.61 -15.31
C ARG A 353 12.50 14.97 -16.65
N ILE A 354 11.45 15.80 -16.61
CA ILE A 354 10.72 16.20 -17.82
C ILE A 354 11.64 17.03 -18.74
N ALA A 355 12.51 17.85 -18.18
CA ALA A 355 13.50 18.61 -18.96
C ALA A 355 14.49 17.73 -19.73
N MET A 356 14.63 16.45 -19.35
CA MET A 356 15.49 15.48 -20.06
C MET A 356 14.80 14.83 -21.26
N PHE A 357 13.48 14.94 -21.41
CA PHE A 357 12.75 14.29 -22.49
C PHE A 357 12.90 15.08 -23.81
N PRO A 358 13.34 14.45 -24.89
CA PRO A 358 13.49 15.13 -26.18
C PRO A 358 12.13 15.48 -26.82
N LYS A 359 11.07 14.79 -26.44
CA LYS A 359 9.70 15.01 -26.89
C LYS A 359 8.73 14.48 -25.82
N LEU A 360 7.75 15.29 -25.47
CA LEU A 360 6.68 14.92 -24.54
C LEU A 360 5.49 14.32 -25.28
N THR A 361 4.90 13.27 -24.74
CA THR A 361 3.56 12.84 -25.11
C THR A 361 2.52 13.84 -24.58
N LYS A 362 1.25 13.70 -24.99
CA LYS A 362 0.17 14.53 -24.42
C LYS A 362 0.05 14.34 -22.90
N GLU A 363 0.14 13.11 -22.46
CA GLU A 363 0.06 12.75 -21.03
C GLU A 363 1.27 13.31 -20.25
N ASP A 364 2.48 13.18 -20.80
CA ASP A 364 3.68 13.79 -20.20
C ASP A 364 3.55 15.30 -20.10
N ALA A 365 2.96 15.96 -21.11
CA ALA A 365 2.75 17.40 -21.11
C ALA A 365 1.72 17.83 -20.05
N GLU A 366 0.63 17.09 -19.88
CA GLU A 366 -0.36 17.33 -18.81
C GLU A 366 0.28 17.14 -17.42
N HIS A 367 1.04 16.07 -17.24
CA HIS A 367 1.76 15.82 -15.99
C HIS A 367 2.81 16.91 -15.71
N ALA A 368 3.56 17.30 -16.74
CA ALA A 368 4.51 18.40 -16.67
C ALA A 368 3.87 19.71 -16.20
N GLN A 369 2.69 20.04 -16.74
CA GLN A 369 1.98 21.26 -16.37
C GLN A 369 1.57 21.24 -14.89
N VAL A 370 1.10 20.11 -14.38
CA VAL A 370 0.74 19.95 -12.95
C VAL A 370 1.99 20.08 -12.08
N ALA A 371 3.07 19.38 -12.43
CA ALA A 371 4.33 19.39 -11.69
C ALA A 371 4.96 20.80 -11.63
N LEU A 372 5.01 21.51 -12.77
CA LEU A 372 5.56 22.87 -12.84
C LEU A 372 4.77 23.84 -11.96
N LYS A 373 3.43 23.81 -12.01
CA LYS A 373 2.59 24.67 -11.19
C LYS A 373 2.71 24.36 -9.69
N ALA A 374 2.78 23.09 -9.33
CA ALA A 374 3.01 22.68 -7.96
C ALA A 374 4.41 23.13 -7.48
N TYR A 375 5.43 22.95 -8.32
CA TYR A 375 6.79 23.38 -8.03
C TYR A 375 6.88 24.89 -7.77
N GLU A 376 6.25 25.73 -8.63
CA GLU A 376 6.21 27.18 -8.47
C GLU A 376 5.62 27.61 -7.13
N ILE A 377 4.72 26.86 -6.54
CA ILE A 377 4.15 27.13 -5.22
C ILE A 377 5.06 26.62 -4.12
N LEU A 378 5.43 25.34 -4.22
CA LEU A 378 6.11 24.66 -3.12
C LEU A 378 7.53 25.17 -2.91
N LYS A 379 8.22 25.63 -3.97
CA LYS A 379 9.58 26.24 -3.84
C LYS A 379 9.65 27.48 -2.97
N HIS A 380 8.52 28.17 -2.77
CA HIS A 380 8.44 29.36 -1.89
C HIS A 380 8.08 29.00 -0.45
N ILE A 381 7.78 27.74 -0.16
CA ILE A 381 7.55 27.28 1.21
C ILE A 381 8.91 27.07 1.88
N ASP A 382 9.18 27.83 2.91
CA ASP A 382 10.34 27.59 3.78
C ASP A 382 10.10 26.32 4.57
N PHE A 383 10.75 25.23 4.18
CA PHE A 383 10.59 23.93 4.80
C PHE A 383 10.88 23.94 6.31
N GLU A 384 11.87 24.74 6.74
CA GLU A 384 12.32 24.80 8.14
C GLU A 384 11.32 25.52 9.05
N ASN A 385 10.58 26.50 8.49
CA ASN A 385 9.66 27.36 9.24
C ASN A 385 8.19 27.17 8.82
N ALA A 386 7.89 26.23 7.93
CA ALA A 386 6.53 26.00 7.47
C ALA A 386 5.67 25.31 8.52
N ASN A 387 4.53 25.91 8.84
CA ASN A 387 3.53 25.34 9.75
C ASN A 387 2.35 24.78 8.97
N SER A 388 1.93 23.58 9.31
CA SER A 388 0.69 23.01 8.76
C SER A 388 -0.57 23.62 9.42
N PRO A 389 -1.73 23.69 8.73
CA PRO A 389 -1.95 23.28 7.34
C PRO A 389 -1.26 24.22 6.35
N TYR A 390 -0.67 23.65 5.29
CA TYR A 390 0.02 24.46 4.26
C TYR A 390 -1.02 25.14 3.38
N THR A 391 -1.11 26.47 3.46
CA THR A 391 -2.08 27.29 2.73
C THR A 391 -1.39 28.16 1.68
N LEU A 392 -2.11 28.48 0.59
CA LEU A 392 -1.63 29.50 -0.34
C LEU A 392 -1.63 30.85 0.38
N THR A 393 -0.46 31.44 0.54
CA THR A 393 -0.38 32.84 0.95
C THR A 393 -0.81 33.71 -0.24
N SER A 394 -1.63 34.73 -0.01
CA SER A 394 -2.23 35.62 -1.02
C SER A 394 -1.22 36.45 -1.85
N LYS A 395 -0.01 35.93 -2.03
CA LYS A 395 1.11 36.58 -2.77
C LYS A 395 1.59 35.79 -3.99
N VAL A 396 0.84 34.79 -4.45
CA VAL A 396 1.14 34.07 -5.71
C VAL A 396 0.06 34.34 -6.73
#